data_2e91fc88eadd27d602577a983b880e12
#
_entry.id   2e91fc88eadd27d602577a983b880e12
#
_cell.length_a   1.000
_cell.length_b   1.000
_cell.length_c   1.000
_cell.angle_alpha   90.00
_cell.angle_beta   90.00
_cell.angle_gamma   90.00
#
_symmetry.space_group_name_H-M   'P 1'
#
loop_
_entity.id
_entity.type
_entity.pdbx_description
1 polymer ?
#
loop_
_entity_poly.entity_id
_entity_poly.type
_entity_poly.pdbx_seq_one_letter_code
_entity_poly.pdbx_strand_id
1 'polypeptide(L)'
;MRTRQFKSESKKLMDMMINSIYTHKEIFLRELISNASDALDKLYFRSLTDNSVGIAPDDFEIRLEINKDARTLKIIDNGCGMTEDELDKNLGTIAKSGSLAFKQENEKKENVDIIGQFGVGFYSAFMVSDKVTVESRAFGSDEAFRWSSSGADGYTVEPCEKETVGTTVTLHIKENEGDDNYDEFLDQYRISALVKKYSDYIRHPIRMEFTTKEPVPKKEGEEDKPTEYKDVTEIRTLNSMVPLWKKQKSEIKPEDYNNFYKEKFYDYDDPARVIHTKTEGQATYSALLFIPKHPPFDYYTKEYEKGLQLYSKGVLIMDKCAELLPDYFSFVKGLVDSEDLSLNISRETLQHDGQLKLIAKTLEKKIKSELEKMLKDEREAYEEFFKAFGIQLKFGIYNDYGAHKETLRDLLIFRSSNEKKYVTLKEYVSRMKEGQDSIYYACGETDEKIDMLPQTDTVKDKGFEILYLTENVDEFALKMLAEYDGKKFVNICDNDLNLDSEDEKKALEEENTAAKDMFEAMKESLGDKINAVRFTNKLKDHPVCLTSEGGISLEMEKVLNSMPGAEQNKVKAQLVLEINANHPIAEKLKTLYTEDKDTLGKYAKLLYGEACLIGGKSVPDPAEHSALVCELMTK
;
A
#
# COMPACT_ATOMS: atom_id res chain seq x y z
N MET A 1 -24.13 43.38 25.19
CA MET A 1 -24.11 41.94 25.22
C MET A 1 -23.14 41.46 26.29
N ARG A 2 -23.56 40.61 27.23
CA ARG A 2 -22.64 39.97 28.20
C ARG A 2 -22.27 38.61 27.67
N THR A 3 -21.00 38.37 27.30
CA THR A 3 -20.47 37.06 27.00
C THR A 3 -20.50 36.22 28.27
N ARG A 4 -21.10 35.02 28.21
CA ARG A 4 -21.09 34.05 29.31
C ARG A 4 -20.12 32.93 28.96
N GLN A 5 -19.33 32.48 29.94
CA GLN A 5 -18.47 31.30 29.77
C GLN A 5 -19.30 30.02 29.87
N PHE A 6 -18.92 29.01 29.09
CA PHE A 6 -19.48 27.67 29.20
C PHE A 6 -19.12 27.08 30.57
N LYS A 7 -20.05 26.36 31.20
CA LYS A 7 -19.81 25.57 32.41
C LYS A 7 -19.59 24.11 31.96
N SER A 8 -18.60 23.44 32.56
CA SER A 8 -18.30 22.04 32.29
C SER A 8 -18.77 21.14 33.44
N GLU A 9 -19.31 19.96 33.12
CA GLU A 9 -19.54 18.88 34.08
C GLU A 9 -18.33 17.95 34.03
N SER A 10 -17.39 18.13 34.96
CA SER A 10 -16.09 17.44 34.97
C SER A 10 -16.22 15.91 34.93
N LYS A 11 -17.23 15.34 35.64
CA LYS A 11 -17.50 13.92 35.65
C LYS A 11 -17.85 13.37 34.27
N LYS A 12 -18.78 14.01 33.54
CA LYS A 12 -19.15 13.59 32.19
C LYS A 12 -18.00 13.78 31.18
N LEU A 13 -17.22 14.84 31.32
CA LEU A 13 -16.05 15.04 30.48
C LEU A 13 -15.03 13.91 30.68
N MET A 14 -14.78 13.51 31.92
CA MET A 14 -13.88 12.41 32.23
C MET A 14 -14.38 11.07 31.70
N ASP A 15 -15.67 10.78 31.86
CA ASP A 15 -16.29 9.58 31.28
C ASP A 15 -16.16 9.55 29.74
N MET A 16 -16.37 10.69 29.08
CA MET A 16 -16.17 10.81 27.63
C MET A 16 -14.72 10.61 27.23
N MET A 17 -13.79 11.12 28.03
CA MET A 17 -12.35 10.97 27.77
C MET A 17 -11.88 9.52 27.93
N ILE A 18 -12.37 8.83 28.97
CA ILE A 18 -12.00 7.42 29.22
C ILE A 18 -12.61 6.51 28.16
N ASN A 19 -13.87 6.76 27.71
CA ASN A 19 -14.63 5.81 26.91
C ASN A 19 -14.74 6.17 25.42
N SER A 20 -14.29 7.37 24.98
CA SER A 20 -14.55 7.87 23.62
C SER A 20 -13.36 8.47 22.89
N ILE A 21 -12.25 8.80 23.58
CA ILE A 21 -11.10 9.42 22.95
C ILE A 21 -10.20 8.39 22.27
N TYR A 22 -10.01 7.24 22.89
CA TYR A 22 -9.13 6.19 22.40
C TYR A 22 -9.94 4.99 21.88
N THR A 23 -9.58 4.50 20.71
CA THR A 23 -10.23 3.34 20.09
C THR A 23 -9.75 2.02 20.72
N HIS A 24 -8.46 1.97 21.10
CA HIS A 24 -7.83 0.77 21.61
C HIS A 24 -7.37 0.96 23.06
N LYS A 25 -7.77 0.04 23.96
CA LYS A 25 -7.43 0.10 25.39
C LYS A 25 -5.91 0.04 25.62
N GLU A 26 -5.18 -0.70 24.82
CA GLU A 26 -3.72 -0.89 24.92
C GLU A 26 -2.89 0.40 24.80
N ILE A 27 -3.49 1.47 24.30
CA ILE A 27 -2.86 2.80 24.15
C ILE A 27 -2.46 3.40 25.51
N PHE A 28 -3.09 2.98 26.63
CA PHE A 28 -2.72 3.49 27.94
C PHE A 28 -1.22 3.37 28.24
N LEU A 29 -0.60 2.24 27.83
CA LEU A 29 0.81 1.99 28.10
C LEU A 29 1.70 2.96 27.31
N ARG A 30 1.37 3.24 26.05
CA ARG A 30 2.04 4.26 25.22
C ARG A 30 2.01 5.63 25.88
N GLU A 31 0.84 6.05 26.35
CA GLU A 31 0.66 7.38 26.94
C GLU A 31 1.43 7.51 28.27
N LEU A 32 1.40 6.49 29.13
CA LEU A 32 2.12 6.52 30.40
C LEU A 32 3.64 6.46 30.20
N ILE A 33 4.14 5.64 29.28
CA ILE A 33 5.56 5.61 28.93
C ILE A 33 6.00 6.96 28.32
N SER A 34 5.17 7.58 27.49
CA SER A 34 5.46 8.91 26.94
C SER A 34 5.57 9.98 28.02
N ASN A 35 4.69 9.94 29.03
CA ASN A 35 4.76 10.85 30.18
C ASN A 35 6.03 10.60 31.02
N ALA A 36 6.40 9.35 31.25
CA ALA A 36 7.64 9.01 31.93
C ALA A 36 8.88 9.48 31.15
N SER A 37 8.90 9.29 29.82
CA SER A 37 9.97 9.82 28.96
C SER A 37 10.08 11.33 29.05
N ASP A 38 8.97 12.06 29.02
CA ASP A 38 8.96 13.53 29.17
C ASP A 38 9.52 13.98 30.54
N ALA A 39 9.27 13.22 31.60
CA ALA A 39 9.81 13.53 32.93
C ALA A 39 11.33 13.32 32.98
N LEU A 40 11.83 12.28 32.31
CA LEU A 40 13.26 12.03 32.16
C LEU A 40 13.94 13.12 31.32
N ASP A 41 13.34 13.49 30.17
CA ASP A 41 13.87 14.53 29.30
C ASP A 41 13.94 15.89 29.98
N LYS A 42 12.96 16.26 30.82
CA LYS A 42 12.99 17.49 31.62
C LYS A 42 14.15 17.51 32.62
N LEU A 43 14.39 16.40 33.32
CA LEU A 43 15.50 16.30 34.27
C LEU A 43 16.85 16.23 33.57
N TYR A 44 16.95 15.49 32.46
CA TYR A 44 18.13 15.48 31.60
C TYR A 44 18.47 16.87 31.08
N PHE A 45 17.48 17.60 30.57
CA PHE A 45 17.70 18.97 30.12
C PHE A 45 18.21 19.89 31.23
N ARG A 46 17.69 19.74 32.46
CA ARG A 46 18.17 20.47 33.63
C ARG A 46 19.61 20.05 33.96
N SER A 47 19.99 18.81 33.83
CA SER A 47 21.35 18.30 34.11
C SER A 47 22.42 18.94 33.22
N LEU A 48 22.06 19.44 32.04
CA LEU A 48 23.00 20.12 31.12
C LEU A 48 23.48 21.47 31.68
N THR A 49 22.75 22.06 32.64
CA THR A 49 23.07 23.36 33.23
C THR A 49 23.21 23.33 34.75
N ASP A 50 22.78 22.23 35.38
CA ASP A 50 22.77 22.08 36.85
C ASP A 50 23.45 20.76 37.26
N ASN A 51 24.70 20.84 37.66
CA ASN A 51 25.49 19.68 38.09
C ASN A 51 24.95 19.02 39.36
N SER A 52 24.00 19.63 40.09
CA SER A 52 23.42 19.05 41.31
C SER A 52 22.46 17.88 40.99
N VAL A 53 22.06 17.71 39.73
CA VAL A 53 21.21 16.59 39.31
C VAL A 53 21.85 15.24 39.62
N GLY A 54 23.18 15.11 39.41
CA GLY A 54 23.95 13.97 39.88
C GLY A 54 23.61 12.60 39.24
N ILE A 55 22.78 12.57 38.17
CA ILE A 55 22.40 11.36 37.41
C ILE A 55 23.19 11.38 36.11
N ALA A 56 23.88 10.27 35.80
CA ALA A 56 24.54 10.12 34.51
C ALA A 56 23.49 9.90 33.41
N PRO A 57 23.76 10.33 32.16
CA PRO A 57 22.80 10.17 31.05
C PRO A 57 22.33 8.72 30.83
N ASP A 58 23.18 7.75 31.08
CA ASP A 58 22.90 6.32 30.92
C ASP A 58 22.09 5.69 32.08
N ASP A 59 21.91 6.43 33.19
CA ASP A 59 21.16 5.98 34.36
C ASP A 59 19.68 6.39 34.32
N PHE A 60 19.28 7.21 33.34
CA PHE A 60 17.87 7.50 33.12
C PHE A 60 17.14 6.28 32.57
N GLU A 61 16.11 5.81 33.27
CA GLU A 61 15.35 4.63 32.89
C GLU A 61 13.86 4.73 33.19
N ILE A 62 13.08 3.95 32.43
CA ILE A 62 11.70 3.64 32.75
C ILE A 62 11.67 2.16 33.15
N ARG A 63 11.10 1.84 34.31
CA ARG A 63 10.96 0.46 34.78
C ARG A 63 9.49 0.08 34.83
N LEU A 64 9.19 -1.11 34.32
CA LEU A 64 7.87 -1.73 34.39
C LEU A 64 7.90 -2.88 35.38
N GLU A 65 6.90 -2.95 36.26
CA GLU A 65 6.76 -4.04 37.23
C GLU A 65 5.34 -4.61 37.18
N ILE A 66 5.22 -5.91 37.04
CA ILE A 66 3.95 -6.64 37.03
C ILE A 66 3.83 -7.45 38.30
N ASN A 67 2.70 -7.31 38.98
CA ASN A 67 2.34 -8.19 40.11
C ASN A 67 0.97 -8.82 39.83
N LYS A 68 0.97 -10.10 39.45
CA LYS A 68 -0.26 -10.84 39.11
C LYS A 68 -1.18 -11.02 40.29
N ASP A 69 -0.62 -11.31 41.49
CA ASP A 69 -1.41 -11.59 42.70
C ASP A 69 -2.12 -10.33 43.20
N ALA A 70 -1.45 -9.19 43.15
CA ALA A 70 -2.03 -7.90 43.51
C ALA A 70 -2.78 -7.21 42.32
N ARG A 71 -2.79 -7.83 41.13
CA ARG A 71 -3.33 -7.29 39.88
C ARG A 71 -2.83 -5.88 39.60
N THR A 72 -1.52 -5.63 39.72
CA THR A 72 -0.95 -4.30 39.51
C THR A 72 0.09 -4.29 38.40
N LEU A 73 0.07 -3.21 37.61
CA LEU A 73 1.14 -2.83 36.71
C LEU A 73 1.67 -1.48 37.14
N LYS A 74 2.99 -1.38 37.38
CA LYS A 74 3.66 -0.13 37.72
C LYS A 74 4.51 0.36 36.57
N ILE A 75 4.48 1.67 36.36
CA ILE A 75 5.36 2.42 35.46
C ILE A 75 6.16 3.37 36.36
N ILE A 76 7.47 3.20 36.40
CA ILE A 76 8.39 3.90 37.30
C ILE A 76 9.40 4.66 36.45
N ASP A 77 9.56 5.95 36.70
CA ASP A 77 10.62 6.78 36.13
C ASP A 77 11.49 7.40 37.23
N ASN A 78 12.74 7.66 36.90
CA ASN A 78 13.66 8.44 37.73
C ASN A 78 13.85 9.86 37.17
N GLY A 79 12.76 10.43 36.62
CA GLY A 79 12.69 11.77 36.07
C GLY A 79 12.58 12.91 37.09
N CYS A 80 12.07 14.06 36.66
CA CYS A 80 12.00 15.26 37.51
C CYS A 80 11.07 15.14 38.72
N GLY A 81 10.15 14.19 38.75
CA GLY A 81 9.10 14.07 39.77
C GLY A 81 8.13 15.26 39.76
N MET A 82 7.25 15.30 40.78
CA MET A 82 6.25 16.33 40.97
C MET A 82 6.09 16.70 42.45
N THR A 83 5.91 17.96 42.74
CA THR A 83 5.48 18.49 44.05
C THR A 83 3.98 18.28 44.25
N GLU A 84 3.45 18.53 45.46
CA GLU A 84 2.00 18.46 45.76
C GLU A 84 1.19 19.33 44.79
N ASP A 85 1.61 20.58 44.62
CA ASP A 85 0.99 21.55 43.73
C ASP A 85 1.01 21.11 42.25
N GLU A 86 2.08 20.43 41.82
CA GLU A 86 2.22 19.92 40.46
C GLU A 86 1.36 18.70 40.25
N LEU A 87 1.23 17.79 41.23
CA LEU A 87 0.29 16.66 41.19
C LEU A 87 -1.15 17.18 41.06
N ASP A 88 -1.56 18.14 41.87
CA ASP A 88 -2.89 18.77 41.80
C ASP A 88 -3.14 19.43 40.44
N LYS A 89 -2.16 20.18 39.93
CA LYS A 89 -2.28 20.93 38.69
C LYS A 89 -2.24 20.03 37.44
N ASN A 90 -1.36 19.02 37.42
CA ASN A 90 -1.12 18.19 36.22
C ASN A 90 -2.03 16.97 36.14
N LEU A 91 -2.45 16.41 37.27
CA LEU A 91 -3.32 15.23 37.32
C LEU A 91 -4.74 15.56 37.76
N GLY A 92 -4.94 16.68 38.47
CA GLY A 92 -6.25 17.14 38.90
C GLY A 92 -6.95 18.10 37.93
N THR A 93 -6.24 18.61 36.90
CA THR A 93 -6.83 19.50 35.88
C THR A 93 -6.84 18.83 34.51
N ILE A 94 -8.02 18.51 34.00
CA ILE A 94 -8.21 17.89 32.67
C ILE A 94 -7.72 18.83 31.56
N ALA A 95 -7.03 18.27 30.56
CA ALA A 95 -6.49 18.97 29.40
C ALA A 95 -5.41 20.03 29.74
N LYS A 96 -4.72 19.88 30.85
CA LYS A 96 -3.55 20.69 31.21
C LYS A 96 -2.28 19.85 31.06
N SER A 97 -1.36 20.31 30.22
CA SER A 97 -0.07 19.64 30.00
C SER A 97 1.07 20.46 30.63
N GLY A 98 1.70 19.92 31.68
CA GLY A 98 2.93 20.45 32.25
C GLY A 98 4.13 20.31 31.29
N SER A 99 4.08 19.37 30.37
CA SER A 99 5.09 19.17 29.34
C SER A 99 5.01 20.25 28.26
N LEU A 100 3.80 20.66 27.86
CA LEU A 100 3.60 21.75 26.91
C LEU A 100 4.05 23.09 27.50
N ALA A 101 3.75 23.37 28.77
CA ALA A 101 4.20 24.57 29.44
C ALA A 101 5.75 24.67 29.47
N PHE A 102 6.41 23.55 29.81
CA PHE A 102 7.87 23.47 29.79
C PHE A 102 8.46 23.71 28.39
N LYS A 103 7.83 23.17 27.34
CA LYS A 103 8.24 23.40 25.95
C LYS A 103 8.14 24.87 25.58
N GLN A 104 7.04 25.54 25.90
CA GLN A 104 6.83 26.97 25.62
C GLN A 104 7.83 27.88 26.34
N GLU A 105 8.20 27.57 27.58
CA GLU A 105 9.21 28.30 28.34
C GLU A 105 10.63 28.13 27.76
N ASN A 106 10.90 27.02 27.05
CA ASN A 106 12.21 26.69 26.52
C ASN A 106 12.27 26.68 24.99
N GLU A 107 11.29 27.21 24.26
CA GLU A 107 11.20 27.27 22.79
C GLU A 107 12.44 27.83 22.06
N LYS A 108 13.24 28.66 22.74
CA LYS A 108 14.46 29.25 22.18
C LYS A 108 15.71 28.35 22.28
N LYS A 109 15.59 27.17 22.91
CA LYS A 109 16.72 26.24 23.09
C LYS A 109 16.48 25.01 22.22
N GLU A 110 17.41 24.73 21.33
CA GLU A 110 17.41 23.52 20.52
C GLU A 110 17.44 22.26 21.40
N ASN A 111 16.71 21.22 21.02
CA ASN A 111 16.67 19.87 21.63
C ASN A 111 15.73 19.59 22.81
N VAL A 112 14.61 20.30 22.97
CA VAL A 112 13.55 19.89 23.91
C VAL A 112 12.52 19.00 23.20
N ASP A 113 12.73 17.70 23.25
CA ASP A 113 11.95 16.69 22.53
C ASP A 113 10.80 16.17 23.42
N ILE A 114 9.78 16.98 23.68
CA ILE A 114 8.63 16.63 24.51
C ILE A 114 7.52 15.98 23.68
N ILE A 115 7.03 14.82 24.15
CA ILE A 115 6.01 13.99 23.50
C ILE A 115 4.60 14.43 23.91
N GLY A 116 4.33 14.62 25.23
CA GLY A 116 3.02 14.91 25.80
C GLY A 116 2.56 16.36 25.63
N GLN A 117 1.58 16.63 24.76
CA GLN A 117 1.13 17.99 24.46
C GLN A 117 -0.30 18.30 24.92
N PHE A 118 -1.18 17.30 25.05
CA PHE A 118 -2.63 17.51 25.22
C PHE A 118 -3.12 17.46 26.67
N GLY A 119 -2.34 16.89 27.61
CA GLY A 119 -2.72 16.77 29.02
C GLY A 119 -3.90 15.83 29.28
N VAL A 120 -4.14 14.86 28.38
CA VAL A 120 -5.23 13.88 28.49
C VAL A 120 -4.74 12.43 28.53
N GLY A 121 -3.52 12.17 28.06
CA GLY A 121 -2.96 10.81 27.95
C GLY A 121 -2.95 10.04 29.25
N PHE A 122 -2.71 10.71 30.39
CA PHE A 122 -2.73 10.08 31.69
C PHE A 122 -4.05 9.38 32.04
N TYR A 123 -5.18 9.96 31.63
CA TYR A 123 -6.50 9.40 31.95
C TYR A 123 -6.83 8.11 31.19
N SER A 124 -6.06 7.77 30.14
CA SER A 124 -6.17 6.46 29.47
C SER A 124 -5.90 5.30 30.44
N ALA A 125 -5.19 5.52 31.53
CA ALA A 125 -4.98 4.56 32.61
C ALA A 125 -6.31 3.97 33.13
N PHE A 126 -7.37 4.75 33.21
CA PHE A 126 -8.69 4.31 33.69
C PHE A 126 -9.46 3.42 32.70
N MET A 127 -8.99 3.31 31.45
CA MET A 127 -9.57 2.34 30.50
C MET A 127 -9.32 0.89 30.98
N VAL A 128 -8.18 0.64 31.65
CA VAL A 128 -7.73 -0.71 32.06
C VAL A 128 -7.65 -0.90 33.57
N SER A 129 -7.81 0.16 34.37
CA SER A 129 -7.68 0.09 35.82
C SER A 129 -8.92 0.69 36.51
N ASP A 130 -9.29 0.14 37.65
CA ASP A 130 -10.34 0.65 38.54
C ASP A 130 -9.81 1.67 39.55
N LYS A 131 -8.50 1.68 39.76
CA LYS A 131 -7.80 2.62 40.63
C LYS A 131 -6.41 2.94 40.08
N VAL A 132 -6.04 4.21 40.09
CA VAL A 132 -4.69 4.69 39.75
C VAL A 132 -4.09 5.39 40.97
N THR A 133 -2.86 5.01 41.31
CA THR A 133 -2.08 5.65 42.38
C THR A 133 -0.79 6.21 41.77
N VAL A 134 -0.45 7.45 42.08
CA VAL A 134 0.77 8.11 41.63
C VAL A 134 1.56 8.58 42.83
N GLU A 135 2.74 8.03 43.03
CA GLU A 135 3.69 8.43 44.09
C GLU A 135 4.83 9.20 43.44
N SER A 136 5.08 10.43 43.87
CA SER A 136 6.08 11.28 43.26
C SER A 136 6.89 12.07 44.29
N ARG A 137 8.21 12.18 44.02
CA ARG A 137 9.13 13.03 44.74
C ARG A 137 9.84 13.93 43.73
N ALA A 138 9.64 15.24 43.88
CA ALA A 138 10.25 16.22 42.98
C ALA A 138 11.75 16.34 43.21
N PHE A 139 12.51 16.57 42.13
CA PHE A 139 13.94 16.86 42.25
C PHE A 139 14.17 18.11 43.09
N GLY A 140 15.04 17.97 44.08
CA GLY A 140 15.35 19.05 45.05
C GLY A 140 14.36 19.17 46.20
N SER A 141 13.41 18.24 46.34
CA SER A 141 12.50 18.14 47.50
C SER A 141 12.81 16.90 48.33
N ASP A 142 12.67 17.06 49.68
CA ASP A 142 12.73 15.94 50.63
C ASP A 142 11.34 15.33 50.88
N GLU A 143 10.27 16.01 50.42
CA GLU A 143 8.90 15.56 50.59
C GLU A 143 8.41 14.79 49.37
N ALA A 144 7.61 13.76 49.61
CA ALA A 144 6.96 12.98 48.58
C ALA A 144 5.45 12.92 48.83
N PHE A 145 4.69 12.85 47.78
CA PHE A 145 3.23 12.88 47.82
C PHE A 145 2.64 11.74 46.96
N ARG A 146 1.48 11.22 47.45
CA ARG A 146 0.67 10.24 46.79
C ARG A 146 -0.64 10.85 46.34
N TRP A 147 -0.87 10.81 45.01
CA TRP A 147 -2.15 11.11 44.39
C TRP A 147 -2.88 9.79 44.14
N SER A 148 -4.19 9.71 44.40
CA SER A 148 -4.98 8.49 44.17
C SER A 148 -6.38 8.83 43.68
N SER A 149 -6.88 8.07 42.70
CA SER A 149 -8.22 8.22 42.13
C SER A 149 -8.76 6.89 41.66
N SER A 150 -10.09 6.73 41.73
CA SER A 150 -10.85 5.64 41.10
C SER A 150 -11.63 6.13 39.86
N GLY A 151 -11.21 7.24 39.23
CA GLY A 151 -11.83 7.81 38.02
C GLY A 151 -12.64 9.06 38.28
N ALA A 152 -13.87 9.13 37.77
CA ALA A 152 -14.67 10.35 37.70
C ALA A 152 -15.16 10.90 39.05
N ASP A 153 -14.98 10.18 40.16
CA ASP A 153 -15.47 10.61 41.50
C ASP A 153 -14.52 11.55 42.23
N GLY A 154 -13.34 11.85 41.66
CA GLY A 154 -12.35 12.75 42.23
C GLY A 154 -11.05 12.05 42.60
N TYR A 155 -10.18 12.76 43.34
CA TYR A 155 -8.87 12.28 43.74
C TYR A 155 -8.51 12.77 45.13
N THR A 156 -7.49 12.13 45.73
CA THR A 156 -6.88 12.55 47.00
C THR A 156 -5.39 12.82 46.77
N VAL A 157 -4.81 13.77 47.50
CA VAL A 157 -3.36 13.96 47.60
C VAL A 157 -2.99 13.92 49.05
N GLU A 158 -1.99 13.07 49.41
CA GLU A 158 -1.51 12.92 50.78
C GLU A 158 0.01 12.76 50.79
N PRO A 159 0.71 13.14 51.85
CA PRO A 159 2.13 12.84 52.02
C PRO A 159 2.39 11.34 52.03
N CYS A 160 3.51 10.91 51.44
CA CYS A 160 3.95 9.53 51.44
C CYS A 160 5.48 9.42 51.62
N GLU A 161 5.97 8.22 51.81
CA GLU A 161 7.41 7.92 51.78
C GLU A 161 7.84 7.46 50.40
N LYS A 162 8.83 8.15 49.82
CA LYS A 162 9.50 7.74 48.57
C LYS A 162 10.97 8.21 48.64
N GLU A 163 11.88 7.23 48.68
CA GLU A 163 13.31 7.49 48.83
C GLU A 163 13.95 8.11 47.59
N THR A 164 13.49 7.73 46.40
CA THR A 164 14.08 8.14 45.14
C THR A 164 13.29 9.30 44.49
N VAL A 165 13.99 10.22 43.81
CA VAL A 165 13.40 11.22 42.93
C VAL A 165 12.74 10.51 41.74
N GLY A 166 11.64 11.07 41.23
CA GLY A 166 10.89 10.55 40.09
C GLY A 166 9.46 10.17 40.45
N THR A 167 8.79 9.48 39.56
CA THR A 167 7.37 9.14 39.68
C THR A 167 7.13 7.63 39.54
N THR A 168 6.19 7.11 40.32
CA THR A 168 5.68 5.73 40.22
C THR A 168 4.18 5.80 39.98
N VAL A 169 3.72 5.36 38.82
CA VAL A 169 2.30 5.18 38.49
C VAL A 169 1.92 3.72 38.68
N THR A 170 1.03 3.44 39.62
CA THR A 170 0.50 2.08 39.88
C THR A 170 -0.93 1.97 39.39
N LEU A 171 -1.16 1.07 38.47
CA LEU A 171 -2.47 0.70 37.93
C LEU A 171 -2.98 -0.55 38.65
N HIS A 172 -4.17 -0.48 39.23
CA HIS A 172 -4.89 -1.63 39.72
C HIS A 172 -5.78 -2.15 38.58
N ILE A 173 -5.33 -3.19 37.90
CA ILE A 173 -5.93 -3.71 36.67
C ILE A 173 -7.31 -4.33 36.99
N LYS A 174 -8.31 -3.93 36.19
CA LYS A 174 -9.69 -4.39 36.27
C LYS A 174 -9.79 -5.92 36.22
N GLU A 175 -10.82 -6.49 36.86
CA GLU A 175 -11.21 -7.87 36.61
C GLU A 175 -11.74 -8.02 35.16
N ASN A 176 -11.62 -9.25 34.61
CA ASN A 176 -12.18 -9.56 33.32
C ASN A 176 -13.70 -9.44 33.35
N GLU A 177 -14.29 -8.76 32.35
CA GLU A 177 -15.74 -8.54 32.26
C GLU A 177 -16.23 -8.73 30.83
N GLY A 178 -17.23 -9.62 30.62
CA GLY A 178 -17.76 -9.92 29.29
C GLY A 178 -16.68 -10.45 28.34
N ASP A 179 -16.50 -9.78 27.21
CA ASP A 179 -15.48 -10.11 26.22
C ASP A 179 -14.13 -9.42 26.51
N ASP A 180 -14.07 -8.57 27.53
CA ASP A 180 -12.87 -7.82 27.91
C ASP A 180 -11.92 -8.66 28.77
N ASN A 181 -10.75 -8.94 28.25
CA ASN A 181 -9.69 -9.67 28.93
C ASN A 181 -8.59 -8.71 29.44
N TYR A 182 -8.74 -8.20 30.66
CA TYR A 182 -7.74 -7.29 31.26
C TYR A 182 -6.51 -8.02 31.80
N ASP A 183 -6.57 -9.34 32.01
CA ASP A 183 -5.44 -10.16 32.46
C ASP A 183 -4.28 -10.14 31.45
N GLU A 184 -4.57 -9.82 30.19
CA GLU A 184 -3.52 -9.64 29.17
C GLU A 184 -2.50 -8.57 29.57
N PHE A 185 -2.91 -7.54 30.32
CA PHE A 185 -2.02 -6.46 30.78
C PHE A 185 -1.21 -6.83 32.04
N LEU A 186 -1.39 -8.04 32.57
CA LEU A 186 -0.57 -8.66 33.61
C LEU A 186 0.36 -9.72 33.04
N ASP A 187 0.43 -9.87 31.73
CA ASP A 187 1.33 -10.81 31.06
C ASP A 187 2.59 -10.11 30.53
N GLN A 188 3.76 -10.63 30.95
CA GLN A 188 5.06 -10.03 30.60
C GLN A 188 5.32 -10.00 29.09
N TYR A 189 4.86 -11.01 28.33
CA TYR A 189 5.06 -11.06 26.88
C TYR A 189 4.17 -10.05 26.18
N ARG A 190 2.92 -9.90 26.64
CA ARG A 190 1.99 -8.89 26.11
C ARG A 190 2.50 -7.47 26.35
N ILE A 191 2.96 -7.15 27.57
CA ILE A 191 3.54 -5.84 27.88
C ILE A 191 4.80 -5.59 27.04
N SER A 192 5.68 -6.56 26.90
CA SER A 192 6.85 -6.45 26.04
C SER A 192 6.48 -6.18 24.58
N ALA A 193 5.47 -6.89 24.05
CA ALA A 193 4.98 -6.68 22.68
C ALA A 193 4.38 -5.26 22.49
N LEU A 194 3.65 -4.74 23.48
CA LEU A 194 3.11 -3.39 23.44
C LEU A 194 4.20 -2.32 23.47
N VAL A 195 5.22 -2.48 24.31
CA VAL A 195 6.40 -1.60 24.32
C VAL A 195 7.07 -1.62 22.96
N LYS A 196 7.31 -2.81 22.39
CA LYS A 196 7.94 -2.97 21.09
C LYS A 196 7.12 -2.34 19.96
N LYS A 197 5.78 -2.44 20.04
CA LYS A 197 4.87 -1.85 19.04
C LYS A 197 4.86 -0.33 19.09
N TYR A 198 4.65 0.28 20.24
CA TYR A 198 4.34 1.69 20.36
C TYR A 198 5.48 2.58 20.83
N SER A 199 6.44 2.05 21.61
CA SER A 199 7.46 2.79 22.34
C SER A 199 8.88 2.30 22.09
N ASP A 200 9.10 1.52 21.03
CA ASP A 200 10.39 0.88 20.72
C ASP A 200 11.54 1.90 20.58
N TYR A 201 11.23 3.11 20.14
CA TYR A 201 12.23 4.14 19.82
C TYR A 201 12.20 5.33 20.81
N ILE A 202 11.60 5.13 21.97
CA ILE A 202 11.81 6.02 23.13
C ILE A 202 13.29 6.01 23.47
N ARG A 203 13.89 7.21 23.65
CA ARG A 203 15.36 7.34 23.83
C ARG A 203 15.92 6.75 25.13
N HIS A 204 15.06 6.56 26.12
CA HIS A 204 15.44 6.00 27.41
C HIS A 204 15.15 4.50 27.46
N PRO A 205 16.00 3.67 28.14
CA PRO A 205 15.74 2.25 28.26
C PRO A 205 14.47 1.98 29.07
N ILE A 206 13.61 1.11 28.52
CA ILE A 206 12.43 0.59 29.21
C ILE A 206 12.77 -0.82 29.67
N ARG A 207 12.88 -0.99 30.98
CA ARG A 207 13.34 -2.23 31.61
C ARG A 207 12.20 -2.92 32.34
N MET A 208 12.21 -4.25 32.29
CA MET A 208 11.26 -5.08 33.02
C MET A 208 11.93 -6.38 33.46
N GLU A 209 11.54 -6.88 34.66
CA GLU A 209 11.91 -8.22 35.06
C GLU A 209 11.17 -9.26 34.25
N PHE A 210 11.92 -10.19 33.66
CA PHE A 210 11.41 -11.24 32.81
C PHE A 210 11.70 -12.60 33.47
N THR A 211 10.66 -13.36 33.77
CA THR A 211 10.78 -14.70 34.30
C THR A 211 10.56 -15.73 33.19
N THR A 212 11.58 -16.56 32.95
CA THR A 212 11.53 -17.65 31.98
C THR A 212 11.76 -18.99 32.67
N LYS A 213 11.16 -20.04 32.12
CA LYS A 213 11.38 -21.41 32.60
C LYS A 213 12.51 -22.05 31.81
N GLU A 214 13.64 -22.29 32.44
CA GLU A 214 14.77 -22.98 31.84
C GLU A 214 14.83 -24.44 32.27
N PRO A 215 15.11 -25.37 31.34
CA PRO A 215 15.28 -26.76 31.69
C PRO A 215 16.51 -26.96 32.60
N VAL A 216 16.34 -27.65 33.69
CA VAL A 216 17.44 -28.06 34.55
C VAL A 216 18.25 -29.15 33.85
N PRO A 217 19.59 -29.00 33.69
CA PRO A 217 20.42 -30.03 33.07
C PRO A 217 20.25 -31.36 33.77
N LYS A 218 19.92 -32.41 33.04
CA LYS A 218 19.82 -33.77 33.58
C LYS A 218 21.20 -34.27 33.99
N LYS A 219 21.28 -34.97 35.13
CA LYS A 219 22.52 -35.63 35.55
C LYS A 219 22.70 -36.93 34.76
N GLU A 220 23.94 -37.38 34.57
CA GLU A 220 24.25 -38.67 33.94
C GLU A 220 23.44 -39.81 34.62
N GLY A 221 22.65 -40.55 33.82
CA GLY A 221 21.78 -41.65 34.31
C GLY A 221 20.30 -41.26 34.56
N GLU A 222 19.87 -40.04 34.26
CA GLU A 222 18.50 -39.57 34.43
C GLU A 222 17.76 -39.26 33.11
N GLU A 223 18.20 -39.86 32.02
CA GLU A 223 17.70 -39.57 30.66
C GLU A 223 16.18 -39.80 30.50
N ASP A 224 15.62 -40.75 31.22
CA ASP A 224 14.19 -41.12 31.16
C ASP A 224 13.27 -40.30 32.09
N LYS A 225 13.81 -39.39 32.91
CA LYS A 225 12.97 -38.57 33.80
C LYS A 225 12.38 -37.37 33.05
N PRO A 226 11.16 -36.90 33.43
CA PRO A 226 10.62 -35.65 32.95
C PRO A 226 11.61 -34.50 33.14
N THR A 227 11.71 -33.60 32.16
CA THR A 227 12.57 -32.41 32.28
C THR A 227 12.00 -31.49 33.37
N GLU A 228 12.78 -31.27 34.44
CA GLU A 228 12.45 -30.27 35.45
C GLU A 228 12.81 -28.87 34.92
N TYR A 229 11.99 -27.88 35.21
CA TYR A 229 12.21 -26.48 34.84
C TYR A 229 12.42 -25.65 36.12
N LYS A 230 13.35 -24.70 36.04
CA LYS A 230 13.54 -23.68 37.07
C LYS A 230 13.14 -22.32 36.52
N ASP A 231 12.55 -21.49 37.37
CA ASP A 231 12.29 -20.10 37.03
C ASP A 231 13.62 -19.32 37.12
N VAL A 232 13.92 -18.60 36.04
CA VAL A 232 15.07 -17.70 35.95
C VAL A 232 14.54 -16.30 35.65
N THR A 233 14.83 -15.37 36.56
CA THR A 233 14.41 -13.96 36.42
C THR A 233 15.63 -13.10 36.04
N GLU A 234 15.48 -12.33 34.99
CA GLU A 234 16.47 -11.36 34.50
C GLU A 234 15.82 -10.02 34.15
N ILE A 235 16.58 -8.93 34.26
CA ILE A 235 16.13 -7.63 33.83
C ILE A 235 16.43 -7.49 32.32
N ARG A 236 15.38 -7.26 31.52
CA ARG A 236 15.49 -7.04 30.06
C ARG A 236 15.16 -5.61 29.69
N THR A 237 15.95 -5.06 28.75
CA THR A 237 15.58 -3.82 28.05
C THR A 237 14.66 -4.20 26.90
N LEU A 238 13.45 -3.64 26.88
CA LEU A 238 12.37 -4.03 25.96
C LEU A 238 12.40 -3.25 24.64
N ASN A 239 12.98 -2.03 24.64
CA ASN A 239 12.97 -1.14 23.49
C ASN A 239 14.36 -1.02 22.84
N SER A 240 14.38 -0.60 21.58
CA SER A 240 15.61 -0.44 20.76
C SER A 240 16.27 0.92 20.91
N MET A 241 15.57 1.93 21.43
CA MET A 241 15.98 3.30 21.71
C MET A 241 16.43 4.12 20.49
N VAL A 242 17.31 3.58 19.64
CA VAL A 242 17.89 4.33 18.51
C VAL A 242 17.26 3.90 17.19
N PRO A 243 16.40 4.73 16.60
CA PRO A 243 15.75 4.42 15.34
C PRO A 243 16.74 4.43 14.16
N LEU A 244 16.69 3.36 13.34
CA LEU A 244 17.57 3.20 12.19
C LEU A 244 17.49 4.39 11.22
N TRP A 245 16.28 4.94 11.02
CA TRP A 245 16.02 6.05 10.08
C TRP A 245 16.51 7.42 10.55
N LYS A 246 16.93 7.56 11.82
CA LYS A 246 17.57 8.78 12.34
C LYS A 246 19.08 8.75 12.23
N LYS A 247 19.70 7.56 12.02
CA LYS A 247 21.13 7.41 11.81
C LYS A 247 21.56 7.98 10.45
N GLN A 248 22.83 8.36 10.33
CA GLN A 248 23.39 8.75 9.03
C GLN A 248 23.51 7.53 8.13
N LYS A 249 23.24 7.68 6.82
CA LYS A 249 23.34 6.58 5.86
C LYS A 249 24.73 5.93 5.81
N SER A 250 25.77 6.72 6.06
CA SER A 250 27.17 6.25 6.09
C SER A 250 27.48 5.32 7.27
N GLU A 251 26.62 5.31 8.31
CA GLU A 251 26.78 4.49 9.51
C GLU A 251 25.99 3.18 9.43
N ILE A 252 25.16 3.01 8.39
CA ILE A 252 24.25 1.88 8.25
C ILE A 252 24.74 0.97 7.12
N LYS A 253 24.91 -0.30 7.42
CA LYS A 253 25.24 -1.32 6.43
C LYS A 253 23.99 -1.83 5.70
N PRO A 254 24.11 -2.34 4.47
CA PRO A 254 23.00 -2.96 3.75
C PRO A 254 22.29 -4.05 4.57
N GLU A 255 23.05 -4.85 5.31
CA GLU A 255 22.53 -5.92 6.16
C GLU A 255 21.63 -5.39 7.29
N ASP A 256 21.92 -4.20 7.83
CA ASP A 256 21.12 -3.58 8.89
C ASP A 256 19.72 -3.20 8.36
N TYR A 257 19.63 -2.69 7.12
CA TYR A 257 18.37 -2.41 6.45
C TYR A 257 17.58 -3.69 6.17
N ASN A 258 18.25 -4.72 5.69
CA ASN A 258 17.63 -6.00 5.36
C ASN A 258 17.07 -6.69 6.60
N ASN A 259 17.85 -6.72 7.69
CA ASN A 259 17.40 -7.30 8.96
C ASN A 259 16.23 -6.51 9.53
N PHE A 260 16.32 -5.17 9.54
CA PHE A 260 15.21 -4.33 9.98
C PHE A 260 13.93 -4.60 9.18
N TYR A 261 14.03 -4.70 7.85
CA TYR A 261 12.89 -5.01 7.00
C TYR A 261 12.25 -6.35 7.33
N LYS A 262 13.06 -7.41 7.43
CA LYS A 262 12.59 -8.77 7.72
C LYS A 262 11.94 -8.87 9.09
N GLU A 263 12.54 -8.28 10.11
CA GLU A 263 12.01 -8.29 11.48
C GLU A 263 10.75 -7.45 11.61
N LYS A 264 10.74 -6.26 11.01
CA LYS A 264 9.64 -5.29 11.18
C LYS A 264 8.39 -5.65 10.37
N PHE A 265 8.58 -6.19 9.16
CA PHE A 265 7.48 -6.48 8.23
C PHE A 265 7.23 -7.99 8.04
N TYR A 266 7.90 -8.83 8.84
CA TYR A 266 7.76 -10.29 8.84
C TYR A 266 7.94 -10.91 7.46
N ASP A 267 8.93 -10.39 6.71
CA ASP A 267 9.29 -10.90 5.40
C ASP A 267 10.51 -11.82 5.50
N TYR A 268 10.63 -12.80 4.61
CA TYR A 268 11.74 -13.74 4.58
C TYR A 268 12.86 -13.28 3.65
N ASP A 269 12.49 -12.52 2.61
CA ASP A 269 13.41 -12.03 1.61
C ASP A 269 13.95 -10.63 1.94
N ASP A 270 15.12 -10.31 1.41
CA ASP A 270 15.62 -8.94 1.41
C ASP A 270 14.75 -8.08 0.49
N PRO A 271 14.55 -6.80 0.79
CA PRO A 271 13.79 -5.92 -0.08
C PRO A 271 14.50 -5.72 -1.43
N ALA A 272 13.73 -5.53 -2.50
CA ALA A 272 14.28 -5.18 -3.81
C ALA A 272 14.96 -3.80 -3.78
N ARG A 273 14.42 -2.86 -2.97
CA ARG A 273 14.96 -1.49 -2.80
C ARG A 273 14.75 -0.97 -1.40
N VAL A 274 15.70 -0.13 -0.99
CA VAL A 274 15.65 0.64 0.25
C VAL A 274 15.71 2.14 -0.09
N ILE A 275 14.76 2.90 0.38
CA ILE A 275 14.71 4.36 0.25
C ILE A 275 14.81 4.97 1.64
N HIS A 276 15.98 5.43 2.01
CA HIS A 276 16.21 6.16 3.26
C HIS A 276 16.34 7.64 2.94
N THR A 277 15.50 8.50 3.51
CA THR A 277 15.52 9.94 3.25
C THR A 277 15.28 10.74 4.51
N LYS A 278 15.99 11.85 4.65
CA LYS A 278 15.75 12.89 5.62
C LYS A 278 15.47 14.17 4.86
N THR A 279 14.42 14.87 5.22
CA THR A 279 13.99 16.11 4.57
C THR A 279 13.80 17.17 5.65
N GLU A 280 14.37 18.35 5.44
CA GLU A 280 14.24 19.54 6.27
C GLU A 280 13.65 20.67 5.42
N GLY A 281 12.69 21.43 5.93
CA GLY A 281 12.05 22.52 5.19
C GLY A 281 10.62 22.80 5.64
N GLN A 282 9.69 22.88 4.67
CA GLN A 282 8.27 23.11 4.97
C GLN A 282 7.63 21.95 5.75
N ALA A 283 8.14 20.74 5.61
CA ALA A 283 7.86 19.60 6.46
C ALA A 283 9.18 18.91 6.77
N THR A 284 9.46 18.72 8.06
CA THR A 284 10.66 18.04 8.55
C THR A 284 10.28 16.60 8.89
N TYR A 285 10.92 15.63 8.20
CA TYR A 285 10.68 14.22 8.46
C TYR A 285 11.85 13.35 8.04
N SER A 286 11.94 12.18 8.63
CA SER A 286 12.76 11.05 8.19
C SER A 286 11.86 9.93 7.68
N ALA A 287 12.24 9.28 6.59
CA ALA A 287 11.51 8.13 6.09
C ALA A 287 12.46 6.99 5.70
N LEU A 288 12.04 5.78 6.01
CA LEU A 288 12.68 4.55 5.60
C LEU A 288 11.65 3.66 4.92
N LEU A 289 11.75 3.56 3.58
CA LEU A 289 10.81 2.83 2.76
C LEU A 289 11.50 1.63 2.10
N PHE A 290 10.71 0.60 1.84
CA PHE A 290 11.16 -0.64 1.24
C PHE A 290 10.23 -1.04 0.10
N ILE A 291 10.79 -1.41 -1.03
CA ILE A 291 10.06 -2.07 -2.12
C ILE A 291 10.30 -3.57 -1.96
N PRO A 292 9.25 -4.38 -1.69
CA PRO A 292 9.38 -5.83 -1.57
C PRO A 292 9.80 -6.48 -2.89
N LYS A 293 10.38 -7.67 -2.84
CA LYS A 293 10.61 -8.50 -4.05
C LYS A 293 9.33 -9.15 -4.55
N HIS A 294 8.46 -9.55 -3.62
CA HIS A 294 7.24 -10.28 -3.90
C HIS A 294 6.04 -9.62 -3.22
N PRO A 295 4.85 -9.68 -3.83
CA PRO A 295 3.64 -9.20 -3.16
C PRO A 295 3.32 -10.10 -1.96
N PRO A 296 2.83 -9.52 -0.83
CA PRO A 296 2.26 -10.31 0.25
C PRO A 296 1.13 -11.20 -0.27
N PHE A 297 0.87 -12.31 0.42
CA PHE A 297 -0.16 -13.28 0.02
C PHE A 297 -1.56 -12.64 -0.13
N ASP A 298 -1.86 -11.67 0.72
CA ASP A 298 -3.14 -10.95 0.77
C ASP A 298 -3.19 -9.68 -0.11
N TYR A 299 -2.10 -9.36 -0.84
CA TYR A 299 -1.94 -8.07 -1.55
C TYR A 299 -3.09 -7.72 -2.50
N TYR A 300 -3.64 -8.70 -3.19
CA TYR A 300 -4.75 -8.51 -4.13
C TYR A 300 -6.12 -8.89 -3.52
N THR A 301 -6.21 -8.99 -2.20
CA THR A 301 -7.47 -9.26 -1.48
C THR A 301 -8.06 -7.98 -0.89
N LYS A 302 -9.31 -8.05 -0.42
CA LYS A 302 -9.97 -6.91 0.26
C LYS A 302 -9.44 -6.66 1.67
N GLU A 303 -8.78 -7.66 2.25
CA GLU A 303 -8.18 -7.61 3.58
C GLU A 303 -6.85 -6.84 3.60
N TYR A 304 -6.23 -6.64 2.42
CA TYR A 304 -4.98 -5.91 2.34
C TYR A 304 -5.17 -4.41 2.66
N GLU A 305 -4.50 -3.97 3.70
CA GLU A 305 -4.46 -2.57 4.10
C GLU A 305 -3.14 -1.93 3.70
N LYS A 306 -3.20 -0.96 2.78
CA LYS A 306 -2.04 -0.14 2.43
C LYS A 306 -1.71 0.86 3.53
N GLY A 307 -0.49 1.30 3.59
CA GLY A 307 -0.07 2.42 4.42
C GLY A 307 1.32 2.24 5.00
N LEU A 308 1.92 3.37 5.34
CA LEU A 308 3.19 3.44 6.03
C LEU A 308 2.95 3.60 7.53
N GLN A 309 3.87 3.08 8.34
CA GLN A 309 3.87 3.39 9.76
C GLN A 309 4.21 4.87 9.95
N LEU A 310 3.42 5.56 10.75
CA LEU A 310 3.64 6.96 11.07
C LEU A 310 4.10 7.08 12.51
N TYR A 311 5.29 7.62 12.68
CA TYR A 311 5.90 7.95 13.96
C TYR A 311 5.94 9.46 14.19
N SER A 312 5.87 9.84 15.44
CA SER A 312 6.20 11.17 15.89
C SER A 312 7.06 11.05 17.14
N LYS A 313 8.30 11.59 17.07
CA LYS A 313 9.27 11.58 18.18
C LYS A 313 9.54 10.16 18.74
N GLY A 314 9.65 9.17 17.88
CA GLY A 314 9.92 7.79 18.27
C GLY A 314 8.72 7.01 18.80
N VAL A 315 7.53 7.61 18.83
CA VAL A 315 6.26 6.97 19.24
C VAL A 315 5.42 6.64 18.01
N LEU A 316 4.94 5.41 17.92
CA LEU A 316 4.03 4.99 16.84
C LEU A 316 2.67 5.67 17.02
N ILE A 317 2.26 6.39 15.99
CA ILE A 317 0.98 7.10 15.91
C ILE A 317 -0.06 6.25 15.16
N MET A 318 0.30 5.81 13.95
CA MET A 318 -0.54 4.97 13.09
C MET A 318 0.30 3.85 12.48
N ASP A 319 -0.22 2.63 12.55
CA ASP A 319 0.46 1.46 11.93
C ASP A 319 0.28 1.43 10.41
N LYS A 320 -0.84 1.94 9.91
CA LYS A 320 -1.22 1.99 8.50
C LYS A 320 -1.76 3.39 8.12
N CYS A 321 -0.87 4.34 7.88
CA CYS A 321 -1.26 5.65 7.37
C CYS A 321 -1.42 5.58 5.84
N ALA A 322 -2.64 5.30 5.38
CA ALA A 322 -2.98 5.13 3.98
C ALA A 322 -2.79 6.41 3.14
N GLU A 323 -2.87 7.58 3.76
CA GLU A 323 -2.76 8.89 3.12
C GLU A 323 -1.33 9.22 2.65
N LEU A 324 -0.33 8.50 3.16
CA LEU A 324 1.07 8.68 2.78
C LEU A 324 1.43 8.05 1.44
N LEU A 325 0.60 7.15 0.92
CA LEU A 325 0.86 6.43 -0.33
C LEU A 325 -0.36 6.48 -1.26
N PRO A 326 -0.17 6.81 -2.54
CA PRO A 326 -1.20 6.58 -3.55
C PRO A 326 -1.43 5.06 -3.74
N ASP A 327 -2.60 4.69 -4.29
CA ASP A 327 -2.96 3.28 -4.47
C ASP A 327 -1.96 2.52 -5.36
N TYR A 328 -1.43 3.17 -6.37
CA TYR A 328 -0.47 2.56 -7.29
C TYR A 328 0.92 2.30 -6.68
N PHE A 329 1.21 2.83 -5.49
CA PHE A 329 2.41 2.51 -4.70
C PHE A 329 2.07 1.78 -3.39
N SER A 330 0.90 1.16 -3.30
CA SER A 330 0.44 0.42 -2.11
C SER A 330 1.35 -0.74 -1.70
N PHE A 331 2.19 -1.24 -2.60
CA PHE A 331 3.18 -2.28 -2.30
C PHE A 331 4.35 -1.79 -1.45
N VAL A 332 4.57 -0.47 -1.34
CA VAL A 332 5.68 0.07 -0.56
C VAL A 332 5.41 -0.13 0.92
N LYS A 333 6.34 -0.75 1.63
CA LYS A 333 6.36 -0.89 3.08
C LYS A 333 7.33 0.13 3.68
N GLY A 334 7.17 0.44 4.94
CA GLY A 334 8.09 1.36 5.60
C GLY A 334 7.43 2.26 6.61
N LEU A 335 8.15 3.33 6.94
CA LEU A 335 7.74 4.28 7.95
C LEU A 335 8.13 5.71 7.61
N VAL A 336 7.42 6.62 8.25
CA VAL A 336 7.72 8.06 8.28
C VAL A 336 7.73 8.51 9.74
N ASP A 337 8.74 9.25 10.15
CA ASP A 337 8.85 9.89 11.45
C ASP A 337 8.91 11.41 11.24
N SER A 338 7.90 12.13 11.72
CA SER A 338 7.83 13.58 11.63
C SER A 338 7.46 14.21 12.96
N GLU A 339 8.15 15.29 13.30
CA GLU A 339 7.94 16.05 14.55
C GLU A 339 6.88 17.15 14.40
N ASP A 340 6.59 17.56 13.16
CA ASP A 340 5.77 18.73 12.83
C ASP A 340 4.29 18.41 12.57
N LEU A 341 3.84 17.18 12.79
CA LEU A 341 2.48 16.75 12.48
C LEU A 341 1.46 17.27 13.48
N SER A 342 0.34 17.79 12.98
CA SER A 342 -0.82 18.17 13.78
C SER A 342 -1.64 16.93 14.13
N LEU A 343 -1.34 16.34 15.28
CA LEU A 343 -2.05 15.17 15.80
C LEU A 343 -3.37 15.58 16.45
N ASN A 344 -4.39 14.71 16.37
CA ASN A 344 -5.58 14.87 17.20
C ASN A 344 -5.26 14.51 18.67
N ILE A 345 -6.25 14.69 19.55
CA ILE A 345 -6.08 14.46 20.98
C ILE A 345 -5.68 13.01 21.31
N SER A 346 -6.25 12.03 20.61
CA SER A 346 -5.91 10.60 20.79
C SER A 346 -4.60 10.18 20.12
N ARG A 347 -4.06 11.00 19.24
CA ARG A 347 -2.93 10.65 18.35
C ARG A 347 -3.19 9.42 17.47
N GLU A 348 -4.44 8.99 17.32
CA GLU A 348 -4.82 7.87 16.45
C GLU A 348 -5.23 8.33 15.07
N THR A 349 -5.55 9.61 14.90
CA THR A 349 -5.93 10.22 13.62
C THR A 349 -5.25 11.59 13.46
N LEU A 350 -5.06 11.97 12.21
CA LEU A 350 -4.51 13.28 11.85
C LEU A 350 -5.65 14.28 11.63
N GLN A 351 -5.49 15.52 12.07
CA GLN A 351 -6.33 16.61 11.61
C GLN A 351 -5.88 16.93 10.17
N HIS A 352 -6.81 17.19 9.24
CA HIS A 352 -6.53 17.51 7.82
C HIS A 352 -5.24 18.31 7.63
N ASP A 353 -4.12 17.58 7.51
CA ASP A 353 -2.80 18.17 7.65
C ASP A 353 -2.21 18.43 6.26
N GLY A 354 -2.00 19.72 5.95
CA GLY A 354 -1.29 20.14 4.75
C GLY A 354 0.14 19.57 4.68
N GLN A 355 0.76 19.33 5.83
CA GLN A 355 2.10 18.75 5.92
C GLN A 355 2.11 17.27 5.51
N LEU A 356 1.10 16.49 5.92
CA LEU A 356 0.98 15.10 5.52
C LEU A 356 0.87 14.96 4.00
N LYS A 357 0.07 15.82 3.36
CA LYS A 357 -0.05 15.85 1.89
C LYS A 357 1.27 16.22 1.21
N LEU A 358 2.02 17.14 1.81
CA LEU A 358 3.35 17.52 1.29
C LEU A 358 4.34 16.36 1.42
N ILE A 359 4.34 15.67 2.56
CA ILE A 359 5.15 14.47 2.78
C ILE A 359 4.78 13.41 1.75
N ALA A 360 3.49 13.06 1.60
CA ALA A 360 3.00 12.08 0.64
C ALA A 360 3.46 12.38 -0.80
N LYS A 361 3.31 13.63 -1.26
CA LYS A 361 3.77 14.07 -2.58
C LYS A 361 5.29 13.95 -2.76
N THR A 362 6.04 14.19 -1.69
CA THR A 362 7.50 14.07 -1.75
C THR A 362 7.93 12.60 -1.78
N LEU A 363 7.26 11.74 -1.00
CA LEU A 363 7.50 10.30 -1.02
C LEU A 363 7.15 9.69 -2.38
N GLU A 364 6.02 10.06 -2.97
CA GLU A 364 5.62 9.65 -4.32
C GLU A 364 6.73 9.92 -5.35
N LYS A 365 7.27 11.14 -5.36
CA LYS A 365 8.38 11.51 -6.24
C LYS A 365 9.65 10.69 -5.98
N LYS A 366 9.96 10.41 -4.71
CA LYS A 366 11.12 9.61 -4.32
C LYS A 366 10.98 8.16 -4.78
N ILE A 367 9.81 7.56 -4.58
CA ILE A 367 9.50 6.20 -5.02
C ILE A 367 9.60 6.11 -6.54
N LYS A 368 8.96 7.04 -7.27
CA LYS A 368 9.07 7.13 -8.72
C LYS A 368 10.52 7.20 -9.18
N SER A 369 11.29 8.13 -8.62
CA SER A 369 12.71 8.31 -9.00
C SER A 369 13.56 7.07 -8.74
N GLU A 370 13.29 6.32 -7.66
CA GLU A 370 14.01 5.06 -7.38
C GLU A 370 13.62 3.94 -8.36
N LEU A 371 12.34 3.87 -8.75
CA LEU A 371 11.88 2.94 -9.78
C LEU A 371 12.46 3.28 -11.16
N GLU A 372 12.50 4.57 -11.54
CA GLU A 372 13.14 5.03 -12.78
C GLU A 372 14.65 4.69 -12.82
N LYS A 373 15.32 4.86 -11.69
CA LYS A 373 16.73 4.51 -11.55
C LYS A 373 16.96 3.00 -11.67
N MET A 374 16.11 2.19 -11.02
CA MET A 374 16.13 0.74 -11.14
C MET A 374 15.88 0.30 -12.58
N LEU A 375 14.90 0.90 -13.27
CA LEU A 375 14.61 0.64 -14.69
C LEU A 375 15.81 0.94 -15.60
N LYS A 376 16.52 2.01 -15.32
CA LYS A 376 17.66 2.46 -16.12
C LYS A 376 18.93 1.65 -15.86
N ASP A 377 19.28 1.45 -14.58
CA ASP A 377 20.59 0.98 -14.16
C ASP A 377 20.61 -0.53 -13.85
N GLU A 378 19.44 -1.14 -13.56
CA GLU A 378 19.29 -2.53 -13.11
C GLU A 378 18.04 -3.17 -13.75
N ARG A 379 18.05 -3.24 -15.08
CA ARG A 379 16.92 -3.66 -15.90
C ARG A 379 16.29 -4.99 -15.48
N GLU A 380 17.09 -6.02 -15.24
CA GLU A 380 16.60 -7.35 -14.84
C GLU A 380 15.86 -7.29 -13.50
N ALA A 381 16.41 -6.57 -12.53
CA ALA A 381 15.74 -6.39 -11.24
C ALA A 381 14.41 -5.61 -11.38
N TYR A 382 14.36 -4.63 -12.29
CA TYR A 382 13.12 -3.92 -12.58
C TYR A 382 12.08 -4.81 -13.26
N GLU A 383 12.47 -5.68 -14.16
CA GLU A 383 11.57 -6.63 -14.81
C GLU A 383 10.96 -7.63 -13.82
N GLU A 384 11.74 -8.10 -12.84
CA GLU A 384 11.23 -8.93 -11.73
C GLU A 384 10.24 -8.14 -10.86
N PHE A 385 10.57 -6.90 -10.49
CA PHE A 385 9.66 -6.00 -9.80
C PHE A 385 8.36 -5.79 -10.61
N PHE A 386 8.48 -5.55 -11.91
CA PHE A 386 7.32 -5.28 -12.76
C PHE A 386 6.42 -6.51 -12.93
N LYS A 387 6.97 -7.73 -12.97
CA LYS A 387 6.18 -8.98 -12.92
C LYS A 387 5.37 -9.09 -11.62
N ALA A 388 5.92 -8.62 -10.50
CA ALA A 388 5.26 -8.67 -9.20
C ALA A 388 4.19 -7.58 -9.02
N PHE A 389 4.46 -6.34 -9.46
CA PHE A 389 3.67 -5.16 -9.14
C PHE A 389 3.23 -4.32 -10.34
N GLY A 390 3.59 -4.70 -11.56
CA GLY A 390 3.26 -3.95 -12.77
C GLY A 390 1.77 -3.76 -12.99
N ILE A 391 0.97 -4.76 -12.64
CA ILE A 391 -0.50 -4.67 -12.66
C ILE A 391 -0.98 -3.49 -11.82
N GLN A 392 -0.38 -3.26 -10.65
CA GLN A 392 -0.78 -2.17 -9.76
C GLN A 392 -0.48 -0.79 -10.37
N LEU A 393 0.65 -0.65 -11.07
CA LEU A 393 0.99 0.60 -11.79
C LEU A 393 0.01 0.87 -12.94
N LYS A 394 -0.39 -0.18 -13.68
CA LYS A 394 -1.37 -0.09 -14.76
C LYS A 394 -2.77 0.27 -14.23
N PHE A 395 -3.20 -0.35 -13.11
CA PHE A 395 -4.43 0.04 -12.43
C PHE A 395 -4.39 1.48 -11.92
N GLY A 396 -3.22 1.99 -11.52
CA GLY A 396 -3.05 3.38 -11.12
C GLY A 396 -3.38 4.38 -12.22
N ILE A 397 -3.21 4.00 -13.49
CA ILE A 397 -3.62 4.82 -14.64
C ILE A 397 -5.12 4.66 -14.92
N TYR A 398 -5.63 3.43 -14.83
CA TYR A 398 -7.02 3.11 -15.16
C TYR A 398 -8.02 3.66 -14.14
N ASN A 399 -7.78 3.44 -12.84
CA ASN A 399 -8.73 3.75 -11.77
C ASN A 399 -9.02 5.24 -11.57
N ASP A 400 -8.09 6.11 -11.96
CA ASP A 400 -8.25 7.56 -11.83
C ASP A 400 -8.47 8.26 -13.17
N TYR A 401 -8.87 7.49 -14.18
CA TYR A 401 -9.12 7.99 -15.54
C TYR A 401 -7.92 8.73 -16.13
N GLY A 402 -6.70 8.31 -15.79
CA GLY A 402 -5.47 8.88 -16.31
C GLY A 402 -5.01 10.17 -15.61
N ALA A 403 -5.55 10.52 -14.45
CA ALA A 403 -5.12 11.72 -13.72
C ALA A 403 -3.62 11.69 -13.34
N HIS A 404 -3.08 10.51 -13.03
CA HIS A 404 -1.66 10.32 -12.70
C HIS A 404 -0.84 9.68 -13.83
N LYS A 405 -1.33 9.69 -15.07
CA LYS A 405 -0.63 9.10 -16.22
C LYS A 405 0.80 9.62 -16.42
N GLU A 406 1.03 10.91 -16.21
CA GLU A 406 2.36 11.52 -16.34
C GLU A 406 3.36 11.03 -15.26
N THR A 407 2.85 10.59 -14.12
CA THR A 407 3.67 9.99 -13.06
C THR A 407 4.09 8.57 -13.44
N LEU A 408 3.21 7.80 -14.07
CA LEU A 408 3.34 6.35 -14.22
C LEU A 408 3.78 5.89 -15.62
N ARG A 409 3.51 6.65 -16.69
CA ARG A 409 3.73 6.21 -18.08
C ARG A 409 5.16 5.75 -18.37
N ASP A 410 6.16 6.40 -17.77
CA ASP A 410 7.57 6.07 -18.01
C ASP A 410 8.06 4.87 -17.18
N LEU A 411 7.23 4.39 -16.24
CA LEU A 411 7.47 3.18 -15.45
C LEU A 411 6.87 1.93 -16.10
N LEU A 412 6.02 2.07 -17.14
CA LEU A 412 5.42 0.93 -17.78
C LEU A 412 6.38 0.28 -18.77
N ILE A 413 6.44 -1.06 -18.72
CA ILE A 413 7.12 -1.87 -19.70
C ILE A 413 6.15 -2.92 -20.26
N PHE A 414 6.30 -3.22 -21.54
CA PHE A 414 5.48 -4.19 -22.25
C PHE A 414 6.38 -5.16 -23.01
N ARG A 415 5.92 -6.40 -23.19
CA ARG A 415 6.58 -7.32 -24.13
C ARG A 415 6.41 -6.78 -25.55
N SER A 416 7.35 -7.06 -26.42
CA SER A 416 7.36 -6.51 -27.77
C SER A 416 7.74 -7.58 -28.78
N SER A 417 7.27 -7.43 -30.02
CA SER A 417 7.67 -8.27 -31.15
C SER A 417 9.17 -8.17 -31.46
N ASN A 418 9.83 -7.08 -31.02
CA ASN A 418 11.26 -6.89 -31.18
C ASN A 418 12.02 -7.70 -30.11
N GLU A 419 12.70 -8.75 -30.53
CA GLU A 419 13.48 -9.65 -29.67
C GLU A 419 12.66 -10.35 -28.56
N LYS A 420 11.33 -10.19 -28.52
CA LYS A 420 10.43 -10.72 -27.48
C LYS A 420 10.85 -10.37 -26.06
N LYS A 421 11.33 -9.14 -25.87
CA LYS A 421 11.76 -8.59 -24.59
C LYS A 421 10.79 -7.53 -24.09
N TYR A 422 10.90 -7.21 -22.80
CA TYR A 422 10.25 -6.04 -22.24
C TYR A 422 10.88 -4.76 -22.78
N VAL A 423 10.04 -3.80 -23.14
CA VAL A 423 10.46 -2.47 -23.63
C VAL A 423 9.65 -1.38 -22.95
N THR A 424 10.25 -0.22 -22.73
CA THR A 424 9.54 0.99 -22.32
C THR A 424 8.88 1.63 -23.54
N LEU A 425 7.86 2.46 -23.31
CA LEU A 425 7.26 3.26 -24.39
C LEU A 425 8.29 4.18 -25.07
N LYS A 426 9.23 4.71 -24.29
CA LYS A 426 10.33 5.53 -24.80
C LYS A 426 11.27 4.75 -25.73
N GLU A 427 11.63 3.53 -25.36
CA GLU A 427 12.44 2.63 -26.20
C GLU A 427 11.72 2.29 -27.50
N TYR A 428 10.42 1.99 -27.42
CA TYR A 428 9.60 1.75 -28.61
C TYR A 428 9.62 2.95 -29.56
N VAL A 429 9.28 4.15 -29.06
CA VAL A 429 9.24 5.38 -29.87
C VAL A 429 10.61 5.70 -30.49
N SER A 430 11.71 5.43 -29.77
CA SER A 430 13.06 5.66 -30.30
C SER A 430 13.43 4.76 -31.49
N ARG A 431 12.72 3.62 -31.66
CA ARG A 431 12.95 2.65 -32.75
C ARG A 431 11.90 2.73 -33.86
N MET A 432 10.91 3.63 -33.73
CA MET A 432 9.90 3.81 -34.77
C MET A 432 10.53 4.12 -36.11
N LYS A 433 9.97 3.54 -37.17
CA LYS A 433 10.46 3.73 -38.55
C LYS A 433 9.91 5.02 -39.17
N GLU A 434 10.57 5.47 -40.23
CA GLU A 434 10.05 6.57 -41.05
C GLU A 434 8.67 6.17 -41.62
N GLY A 435 7.70 7.07 -41.50
CA GLY A 435 6.31 6.83 -41.90
C GLY A 435 5.45 6.09 -40.87
N GLN A 436 6.00 5.74 -39.72
CA GLN A 436 5.22 5.18 -38.61
C GLN A 436 4.67 6.31 -37.72
N ASP A 437 3.35 6.46 -37.69
CA ASP A 437 2.69 7.54 -36.94
C ASP A 437 2.12 7.10 -35.59
N SER A 438 2.01 5.79 -35.35
CA SER A 438 1.33 5.22 -34.20
C SER A 438 2.15 4.15 -33.50
N ILE A 439 1.87 3.94 -32.21
CA ILE A 439 2.36 2.83 -31.42
C ILE A 439 1.39 1.67 -31.59
N TYR A 440 1.82 0.60 -32.26
CA TYR A 440 0.98 -0.56 -32.52
C TYR A 440 1.01 -1.54 -31.34
N TYR A 441 -0.15 -2.07 -31.00
CA TYR A 441 -0.27 -3.12 -30.00
C TYR A 441 -1.29 -4.19 -30.39
N ALA A 442 -1.18 -5.36 -29.80
CA ALA A 442 -2.15 -6.43 -29.89
C ALA A 442 -2.39 -7.06 -28.52
N CYS A 443 -3.61 -7.51 -28.29
CA CYS A 443 -4.03 -8.16 -27.07
C CYS A 443 -4.17 -9.67 -27.28
N GLY A 444 -3.82 -10.47 -26.27
CA GLY A 444 -3.99 -11.91 -26.29
C GLY A 444 -3.49 -12.58 -25.01
N GLU A 445 -3.79 -13.85 -24.83
CA GLU A 445 -3.45 -14.57 -23.59
C GLU A 445 -1.93 -14.83 -23.44
N THR A 446 -1.22 -14.97 -24.56
CA THR A 446 0.25 -15.14 -24.57
C THR A 446 0.86 -14.47 -25.79
N ASP A 447 2.18 -14.22 -25.73
CA ASP A 447 2.96 -13.67 -26.85
C ASP A 447 2.79 -14.53 -28.13
N GLU A 448 2.77 -15.86 -28.00
CA GLU A 448 2.65 -16.79 -29.11
C GLU A 448 1.27 -16.69 -29.78
N LYS A 449 0.18 -16.54 -28.99
CA LYS A 449 -1.17 -16.33 -29.53
C LYS A 449 -1.28 -15.00 -30.26
N ILE A 450 -0.65 -13.97 -29.73
CA ILE A 450 -0.59 -12.66 -30.40
C ILE A 450 0.17 -12.76 -31.74
N ASP A 451 1.30 -13.45 -31.75
CA ASP A 451 2.10 -13.67 -32.97
C ASP A 451 1.35 -14.40 -34.08
N MET A 452 0.37 -15.26 -33.72
CA MET A 452 -0.46 -16.00 -34.65
C MET A 452 -1.62 -15.19 -35.26
N LEU A 453 -1.84 -13.96 -34.78
CA LEU A 453 -2.89 -13.10 -35.35
C LEU A 453 -2.52 -12.68 -36.78
N PRO A 454 -3.39 -12.88 -37.78
CA PRO A 454 -3.10 -12.54 -39.17
C PRO A 454 -2.70 -11.08 -39.40
N GLN A 455 -3.22 -10.17 -38.57
CA GLN A 455 -2.94 -8.75 -38.66
C GLN A 455 -1.49 -8.41 -38.30
N THR A 456 -0.80 -9.29 -37.57
CA THR A 456 0.61 -9.08 -37.18
C THR A 456 1.55 -9.09 -38.38
N ASP A 457 1.25 -9.93 -39.41
CA ASP A 457 2.13 -10.12 -40.56
C ASP A 457 2.32 -8.80 -41.34
N THR A 458 1.24 -8.10 -41.63
CA THR A 458 1.30 -6.85 -42.41
C THR A 458 2.07 -5.73 -41.66
N VAL A 459 1.91 -5.66 -40.34
CA VAL A 459 2.62 -4.69 -39.49
C VAL A 459 4.11 -5.01 -39.45
N LYS A 460 4.44 -6.31 -39.30
CA LYS A 460 5.84 -6.80 -39.27
C LYS A 460 6.52 -6.68 -40.64
N ASP A 461 5.80 -6.91 -41.75
CA ASP A 461 6.35 -6.76 -43.11
C ASP A 461 6.78 -5.30 -43.41
N LYS A 462 6.10 -4.32 -42.79
CA LYS A 462 6.53 -2.92 -42.80
C LYS A 462 7.71 -2.61 -41.85
N GLY A 463 8.13 -3.61 -41.09
CA GLY A 463 9.20 -3.50 -40.10
C GLY A 463 8.78 -2.71 -38.85
N PHE A 464 7.49 -2.61 -38.57
CA PHE A 464 6.97 -1.95 -37.39
C PHE A 464 6.91 -2.90 -36.19
N GLU A 465 7.24 -2.38 -35.02
CA GLU A 465 7.21 -3.09 -33.75
C GLU A 465 5.78 -3.15 -33.20
N ILE A 466 5.41 -4.24 -32.54
CA ILE A 466 4.10 -4.45 -31.92
C ILE A 466 4.30 -4.69 -30.42
N LEU A 467 3.62 -3.95 -29.56
CA LEU A 467 3.53 -4.24 -28.14
C LEU A 467 2.55 -5.38 -27.88
N TYR A 468 2.93 -6.33 -27.05
CA TYR A 468 2.11 -7.47 -26.64
C TYR A 468 1.47 -7.17 -25.30
N LEU A 469 0.15 -7.16 -25.28
CA LEU A 469 -0.68 -6.90 -24.11
C LEU A 469 -1.29 -8.20 -23.63
N THR A 470 -0.74 -8.76 -22.56
CA THR A 470 -1.14 -10.07 -22.04
C THR A 470 -1.91 -10.00 -20.72
N GLU A 471 -1.96 -8.82 -20.10
CA GLU A 471 -2.68 -8.59 -18.86
C GLU A 471 -4.05 -7.94 -19.15
N ASN A 472 -5.09 -8.36 -18.43
CA ASN A 472 -6.46 -7.86 -18.63
C ASN A 472 -6.61 -6.33 -18.52
N VAL A 473 -5.73 -5.67 -17.77
CA VAL A 473 -5.75 -4.21 -17.56
C VAL A 473 -4.99 -3.44 -18.63
N ASP A 474 -4.15 -4.09 -19.43
CA ASP A 474 -3.22 -3.43 -20.34
C ASP A 474 -3.90 -2.49 -21.33
N GLU A 475 -4.89 -3.00 -22.07
CA GLU A 475 -5.58 -2.21 -23.07
C GLU A 475 -6.35 -1.04 -22.45
N PHE A 476 -6.94 -1.25 -21.27
CA PHE A 476 -7.63 -0.19 -20.53
C PHE A 476 -6.64 0.92 -20.11
N ALA A 477 -5.47 0.54 -19.62
CA ALA A 477 -4.43 1.49 -19.25
C ALA A 477 -3.93 2.29 -20.46
N LEU A 478 -3.67 1.64 -21.61
CA LEU A 478 -3.25 2.34 -22.83
C LEU A 478 -4.33 3.28 -23.38
N LYS A 479 -5.61 2.89 -23.30
CA LYS A 479 -6.72 3.79 -23.69
C LYS A 479 -6.83 5.03 -22.80
N MET A 480 -6.52 4.90 -21.48
CA MET A 480 -6.46 6.05 -20.58
C MET A 480 -5.22 6.92 -20.84
N LEU A 481 -4.09 6.34 -21.23
CA LEU A 481 -2.91 7.07 -21.66
C LEU A 481 -3.18 7.88 -22.94
N ALA A 482 -3.96 7.31 -23.83
CA ALA A 482 -4.34 7.82 -25.16
C ALA A 482 -3.17 7.99 -26.15
N GLU A 483 -2.07 8.56 -25.73
CA GLU A 483 -0.86 8.80 -26.55
C GLU A 483 0.41 8.81 -25.69
N TYR A 484 1.54 8.60 -26.34
CA TYR A 484 2.86 8.79 -25.76
C TYR A 484 3.75 9.55 -26.73
N ASP A 485 4.34 10.67 -26.29
CA ASP A 485 5.15 11.59 -27.11
C ASP A 485 4.48 12.00 -28.44
N GLY A 486 3.16 12.25 -28.38
CA GLY A 486 2.35 12.63 -29.55
C GLY A 486 2.02 11.48 -30.50
N LYS A 487 2.37 10.23 -30.15
CA LYS A 487 2.05 9.03 -30.91
C LYS A 487 0.86 8.31 -30.27
N LYS A 488 -0.21 8.08 -31.02
CA LYS A 488 -1.42 7.38 -30.57
C LYS A 488 -1.16 5.88 -30.46
N PHE A 489 -1.85 5.24 -29.53
CA PHE A 489 -1.89 3.78 -29.46
C PHE A 489 -2.96 3.23 -30.39
N VAL A 490 -2.60 2.26 -31.24
CA VAL A 490 -3.49 1.64 -32.21
C VAL A 490 -3.45 0.13 -32.05
N ASN A 491 -4.62 -0.49 -31.78
CA ASN A 491 -4.77 -1.94 -31.76
C ASN A 491 -4.74 -2.46 -33.20
N ILE A 492 -3.86 -3.42 -33.49
CA ILE A 492 -3.77 -4.02 -34.84
C ILE A 492 -5.04 -4.78 -35.26
N CYS A 493 -5.89 -5.13 -34.31
CA CYS A 493 -7.20 -5.72 -34.54
C CYS A 493 -8.33 -4.69 -34.69
N ASP A 494 -8.01 -3.39 -34.64
CA ASP A 494 -8.99 -2.32 -34.91
C ASP A 494 -9.17 -2.10 -36.42
N ASN A 495 -10.28 -1.45 -36.74
CA ASN A 495 -10.74 -1.27 -38.11
C ASN A 495 -9.80 -0.46 -38.97
N ASP A 496 -9.12 0.54 -38.43
CA ASP A 496 -8.29 1.49 -39.22
C ASP A 496 -6.84 1.49 -38.71
N LEU A 497 -5.99 0.71 -39.42
CA LEU A 497 -4.55 0.67 -39.13
C LEU A 497 -3.77 1.77 -39.84
N ASN A 498 -4.39 2.44 -40.83
CA ASN A 498 -3.77 3.49 -41.64
C ASN A 498 -2.44 3.07 -42.30
N LEU A 499 -2.34 1.80 -42.73
CA LEU A 499 -1.12 1.22 -43.30
C LEU A 499 -1.06 1.34 -44.83
N ASP A 500 -2.21 1.52 -45.49
CA ASP A 500 -2.33 1.57 -46.95
C ASP A 500 -1.98 2.95 -47.49
N SER A 501 -1.43 2.99 -48.70
CA SER A 501 -1.27 4.23 -49.46
C SER A 501 -2.64 4.78 -49.88
N GLU A 502 -2.70 6.06 -50.23
CA GLU A 502 -3.93 6.69 -50.67
C GLU A 502 -4.53 6.04 -51.92
N ASP A 503 -3.71 5.50 -52.82
CA ASP A 503 -4.15 4.78 -54.00
C ASP A 503 -4.71 3.39 -53.68
N GLU A 504 -4.08 2.65 -52.74
CA GLU A 504 -4.58 1.37 -52.24
C GLU A 504 -5.91 1.54 -51.49
N LYS A 505 -6.06 2.59 -50.68
CA LYS A 505 -7.31 2.90 -49.98
C LYS A 505 -8.45 3.16 -50.97
N LYS A 506 -8.22 3.95 -52.00
CA LYS A 506 -9.23 4.24 -53.05
C LYS A 506 -9.64 2.99 -53.81
N ALA A 507 -8.67 2.16 -54.23
CA ALA A 507 -8.96 0.91 -54.92
C ALA A 507 -9.80 -0.05 -54.03
N LEU A 508 -9.44 -0.17 -52.76
CA LEU A 508 -10.19 -1.00 -51.83
C LEU A 508 -11.60 -0.47 -51.53
N GLU A 509 -11.78 0.87 -51.50
CA GLU A 509 -13.08 1.50 -51.31
C GLU A 509 -14.00 1.30 -52.54
N GLU A 510 -13.46 1.36 -53.73
CA GLU A 510 -14.17 1.04 -54.98
C GLU A 510 -14.61 -0.46 -55.00
N GLU A 511 -13.72 -1.37 -54.60
CA GLU A 511 -14.03 -2.82 -54.53
C GLU A 511 -15.11 -3.12 -53.45
N ASN A 512 -15.01 -2.49 -52.30
CA ASN A 512 -16.01 -2.61 -51.22
C ASN A 512 -17.37 -2.03 -51.66
N THR A 513 -17.38 -0.95 -52.40
CA THR A 513 -18.60 -0.37 -52.96
C THR A 513 -19.26 -1.28 -53.96
N ALA A 514 -18.47 -1.90 -54.87
CA ALA A 514 -18.96 -2.83 -55.89
C ALA A 514 -19.50 -4.12 -55.28
N ALA A 515 -18.95 -4.55 -54.14
CA ALA A 515 -19.34 -5.82 -53.45
C ALA A 515 -20.42 -5.60 -52.37
N LYS A 516 -20.95 -4.42 -52.20
CA LYS A 516 -21.84 -4.04 -51.07
C LYS A 516 -23.04 -4.99 -50.95
N ASP A 517 -23.74 -5.31 -52.04
CA ASP A 517 -24.93 -6.17 -52.00
C ASP A 517 -24.58 -7.62 -51.63
N MET A 518 -23.39 -8.09 -52.01
CA MET A 518 -22.86 -9.38 -51.57
C MET A 518 -22.60 -9.41 -50.08
N PHE A 519 -21.99 -8.34 -49.54
CA PHE A 519 -21.73 -8.26 -48.12
C PHE A 519 -23.01 -8.18 -47.28
N GLU A 520 -24.04 -7.48 -47.72
CA GLU A 520 -25.34 -7.46 -47.06
C GLU A 520 -25.98 -8.89 -47.05
N ALA A 521 -25.91 -9.65 -48.16
CA ALA A 521 -26.39 -11.05 -48.18
C ALA A 521 -25.60 -11.95 -47.22
N MET A 522 -24.28 -11.78 -47.11
CA MET A 522 -23.46 -12.53 -46.16
C MET A 522 -23.80 -12.13 -44.72
N LYS A 523 -23.98 -10.84 -44.44
CA LYS A 523 -24.38 -10.35 -43.12
C LYS A 523 -25.75 -10.89 -42.70
N GLU A 524 -26.74 -10.89 -43.59
CA GLU A 524 -28.06 -11.50 -43.31
C GLU A 524 -27.95 -12.97 -42.88
N SER A 525 -27.03 -13.73 -43.48
CA SER A 525 -26.79 -15.13 -43.14
C SER A 525 -26.13 -15.32 -41.77
N LEU A 526 -25.42 -14.30 -41.26
CA LEU A 526 -24.74 -14.29 -39.97
C LEU A 526 -25.60 -13.65 -38.86
N GLY A 527 -26.61 -12.84 -39.22
CA GLY A 527 -27.51 -12.15 -38.30
C GLY A 527 -26.77 -11.17 -37.37
N ASP A 528 -27.19 -11.13 -36.12
CA ASP A 528 -26.66 -10.15 -35.11
C ASP A 528 -25.24 -10.50 -34.59
N LYS A 529 -24.57 -11.48 -35.21
CA LYS A 529 -23.22 -11.91 -34.79
C LYS A 529 -22.16 -10.91 -35.22
N ILE A 530 -22.39 -10.13 -36.29
CA ILE A 530 -21.47 -9.16 -36.85
C ILE A 530 -22.20 -7.86 -37.26
N ASN A 531 -21.45 -6.78 -37.33
CA ASN A 531 -21.93 -5.47 -37.73
C ASN A 531 -21.84 -5.25 -39.24
N ALA A 532 -20.76 -5.73 -39.85
CA ALA A 532 -20.49 -5.61 -41.27
C ALA A 532 -19.60 -6.74 -41.81
N VAL A 533 -19.60 -6.89 -43.14
CA VAL A 533 -18.63 -7.70 -43.87
C VAL A 533 -17.99 -6.75 -44.91
N ARG A 534 -16.68 -6.88 -45.15
CA ARG A 534 -15.97 -6.10 -46.14
C ARG A 534 -14.66 -6.74 -46.58
N PHE A 535 -14.11 -6.28 -47.69
CA PHE A 535 -12.74 -6.57 -48.09
C PHE A 535 -11.72 -5.74 -47.31
N THR A 536 -10.53 -6.34 -47.15
CA THR A 536 -9.37 -5.72 -46.47
C THR A 536 -8.07 -6.07 -47.20
N ASN A 537 -7.08 -5.18 -47.13
CA ASN A 537 -5.69 -5.42 -47.57
C ASN A 537 -4.75 -5.74 -46.38
N LYS A 538 -5.30 -5.83 -45.17
CA LYS A 538 -4.51 -6.03 -43.93
C LYS A 538 -3.99 -7.45 -43.76
N LEU A 539 -4.41 -8.38 -44.61
CA LEU A 539 -4.07 -9.78 -44.50
C LEU A 539 -3.16 -10.19 -45.64
N LYS A 540 -2.16 -11.02 -45.34
CA LYS A 540 -1.22 -11.54 -46.32
C LYS A 540 -1.73 -12.87 -46.90
N ASP A 541 -1.62 -13.94 -46.15
CA ASP A 541 -1.93 -15.30 -46.57
C ASP A 541 -3.27 -15.80 -46.03
N HIS A 542 -3.80 -15.18 -44.99
CA HIS A 542 -5.04 -15.59 -44.35
C HIS A 542 -6.28 -15.10 -45.11
N PRO A 543 -7.34 -15.93 -45.23
CA PRO A 543 -8.55 -15.54 -45.96
C PRO A 543 -9.41 -14.49 -45.22
N VAL A 544 -9.43 -14.55 -43.90
CA VAL A 544 -10.33 -13.71 -43.08
C VAL A 544 -9.72 -13.35 -41.72
N CYS A 545 -10.24 -12.29 -41.14
CA CYS A 545 -10.07 -11.99 -39.72
C CYS A 545 -11.31 -11.29 -39.15
N LEU A 546 -11.37 -11.17 -37.80
CA LEU A 546 -12.31 -10.32 -37.12
C LEU A 546 -11.61 -9.03 -36.69
N THR A 547 -12.28 -7.90 -36.92
CA THR A 547 -11.90 -6.60 -36.36
C THR A 547 -13.06 -6.02 -35.57
N SER A 548 -12.78 -5.05 -34.73
CA SER A 548 -13.81 -4.34 -33.97
C SER A 548 -13.94 -2.89 -34.45
N GLU A 549 -15.19 -2.40 -34.47
CA GLU A 549 -15.51 -1.00 -34.67
C GLU A 549 -15.93 -0.36 -33.34
N GLY A 550 -15.57 0.92 -33.17
CA GLY A 550 -15.92 1.69 -31.97
C GLY A 550 -14.93 1.52 -30.83
N GLY A 551 -15.36 1.82 -29.61
CA GLY A 551 -14.45 1.95 -28.47
C GLY A 551 -14.09 0.65 -27.73
N ILE A 552 -14.73 -0.49 -28.09
CA ILE A 552 -14.62 -1.76 -27.35
C ILE A 552 -14.01 -2.82 -28.27
N SER A 553 -12.82 -3.31 -27.90
CA SER A 553 -12.15 -4.41 -28.59
C SER A 553 -12.72 -5.78 -28.19
N LEU A 554 -12.36 -6.81 -28.93
CA LEU A 554 -12.68 -8.20 -28.59
C LEU A 554 -12.18 -8.60 -27.19
N GLU A 555 -10.98 -8.20 -26.84
CA GLU A 555 -10.41 -8.53 -25.53
C GLU A 555 -11.10 -7.73 -24.42
N MET A 556 -11.42 -6.46 -24.64
CA MET A 556 -12.23 -5.69 -23.69
C MET A 556 -13.61 -6.29 -23.48
N GLU A 557 -14.30 -6.77 -24.53
CA GLU A 557 -15.57 -7.49 -24.41
C GLU A 557 -15.41 -8.71 -23.48
N LYS A 558 -14.38 -9.52 -23.69
CA LYS A 558 -14.08 -10.72 -22.89
C LYS A 558 -13.83 -10.37 -21.43
N VAL A 559 -12.98 -9.38 -21.17
CA VAL A 559 -12.62 -8.93 -19.81
C VAL A 559 -13.84 -8.38 -19.09
N LEU A 560 -14.58 -7.44 -19.70
CA LEU A 560 -15.74 -6.80 -19.09
C LEU A 560 -16.86 -7.82 -18.78
N ASN A 561 -17.07 -8.82 -19.66
CA ASN A 561 -18.09 -9.84 -19.45
C ASN A 561 -17.66 -10.94 -18.46
N SER A 562 -16.38 -11.04 -18.12
CA SER A 562 -15.87 -11.95 -17.08
C SER A 562 -15.93 -11.37 -15.67
N MET A 563 -16.19 -10.08 -15.53
CA MET A 563 -16.26 -9.42 -14.23
C MET A 563 -17.48 -9.87 -13.42
N PRO A 564 -17.38 -9.98 -12.09
CA PRO A 564 -18.53 -10.28 -11.23
C PRO A 564 -19.65 -9.24 -11.42
N GLY A 565 -20.88 -9.71 -11.66
CA GLY A 565 -22.05 -8.85 -11.89
C GLY A 565 -22.29 -8.43 -13.35
N ALA A 566 -21.44 -8.82 -14.29
CA ALA A 566 -21.62 -8.54 -15.72
C ALA A 566 -22.82 -9.25 -16.37
N GLU A 567 -23.39 -10.26 -15.72
CA GLU A 567 -24.51 -11.05 -16.27
C GLU A 567 -25.74 -10.21 -16.65
N GLN A 568 -25.99 -9.08 -15.96
CA GLN A 568 -27.12 -8.21 -16.21
C GLN A 568 -26.87 -7.14 -17.28
N ASN A 569 -25.60 -6.84 -17.57
CA ASN A 569 -25.20 -5.78 -18.50
C ASN A 569 -24.04 -6.24 -19.39
N LYS A 570 -24.26 -7.27 -20.21
CA LYS A 570 -23.24 -7.75 -21.13
C LYS A 570 -22.87 -6.69 -22.16
N VAL A 571 -21.60 -6.41 -22.26
CA VAL A 571 -21.02 -5.54 -23.28
C VAL A 571 -20.74 -6.37 -24.54
N LYS A 572 -20.99 -5.80 -25.71
CA LYS A 572 -20.74 -6.47 -27.00
C LYS A 572 -19.89 -5.55 -27.89
N ALA A 573 -18.78 -6.08 -28.39
CA ALA A 573 -17.99 -5.41 -29.41
C ALA A 573 -18.73 -5.41 -30.76
N GLN A 574 -18.59 -4.35 -31.51
CA GLN A 574 -19.15 -4.27 -32.87
C GLN A 574 -18.16 -4.94 -33.84
N LEU A 575 -18.43 -6.20 -34.15
CA LEU A 575 -17.54 -7.02 -34.95
C LEU A 575 -17.74 -6.83 -36.44
N VAL A 576 -16.63 -6.81 -37.17
CA VAL A 576 -16.59 -6.78 -38.64
C VAL A 576 -15.82 -8.01 -39.13
N LEU A 577 -16.42 -8.76 -40.05
CA LEU A 577 -15.74 -9.82 -40.76
C LEU A 577 -14.97 -9.23 -41.95
N GLU A 578 -13.66 -9.20 -41.85
CA GLU A 578 -12.79 -8.74 -42.93
C GLU A 578 -12.29 -9.89 -43.78
N ILE A 579 -12.47 -9.80 -45.10
CA ILE A 579 -12.09 -10.81 -46.07
C ILE A 579 -10.89 -10.27 -46.85
N ASN A 580 -9.84 -11.03 -47.01
CA ASN A 580 -8.66 -10.65 -47.77
C ASN A 580 -9.01 -10.49 -49.25
N ALA A 581 -8.95 -9.24 -49.75
CA ALA A 581 -9.26 -8.93 -51.13
C ALA A 581 -8.37 -9.68 -52.15
N ASN A 582 -7.12 -9.93 -51.77
CA ASN A 582 -6.12 -10.60 -52.61
C ASN A 582 -6.14 -12.14 -52.50
N HIS A 583 -6.96 -12.71 -51.62
CA HIS A 583 -7.05 -14.15 -51.46
C HIS A 583 -8.03 -14.78 -52.45
N PRO A 584 -7.77 -15.96 -53.02
CA PRO A 584 -8.68 -16.64 -53.96
C PRO A 584 -10.13 -16.79 -53.48
N ILE A 585 -10.35 -16.77 -52.19
CA ILE A 585 -11.69 -16.83 -51.58
C ILE A 585 -12.55 -15.62 -52.00
N ALA A 586 -11.97 -14.42 -52.19
CA ALA A 586 -12.71 -13.22 -52.58
C ALA A 586 -13.40 -13.43 -53.95
N GLU A 587 -12.70 -13.94 -54.92
CA GLU A 587 -13.26 -14.26 -56.25
C GLU A 587 -14.30 -15.37 -56.21
N LYS A 588 -14.08 -16.38 -55.35
CA LYS A 588 -15.05 -17.45 -55.13
C LYS A 588 -16.37 -16.91 -54.57
N LEU A 589 -16.32 -16.00 -53.60
CA LEU A 589 -17.50 -15.37 -53.01
C LEU A 589 -18.25 -14.51 -54.03
N LYS A 590 -17.55 -13.71 -54.87
CA LYS A 590 -18.14 -12.92 -55.96
C LYS A 590 -18.90 -13.82 -56.95
N THR A 591 -18.34 -15.00 -57.31
CA THR A 591 -18.96 -15.98 -58.17
C THR A 591 -20.21 -16.57 -57.51
N LEU A 592 -20.11 -17.03 -56.24
CA LEU A 592 -21.23 -17.60 -55.49
C LEU A 592 -22.39 -16.59 -55.32
N TYR A 593 -22.11 -15.31 -55.17
CA TYR A 593 -23.15 -14.29 -55.07
C TYR A 593 -24.04 -14.25 -56.30
N THR A 594 -23.48 -14.51 -57.48
CA THR A 594 -24.22 -14.53 -58.75
C THR A 594 -24.85 -15.88 -59.07
N GLU A 595 -24.23 -16.99 -58.68
CA GLU A 595 -24.62 -18.32 -59.10
C GLU A 595 -25.39 -19.10 -58.04
N ASP A 596 -25.02 -19.01 -56.73
CA ASP A 596 -25.58 -19.81 -55.65
C ASP A 596 -25.50 -19.06 -54.30
N LYS A 597 -26.53 -18.28 -53.99
CA LYS A 597 -26.61 -17.47 -52.74
C LYS A 597 -26.74 -18.33 -51.49
N ASP A 598 -27.30 -19.54 -51.58
CA ASP A 598 -27.41 -20.44 -50.43
C ASP A 598 -26.03 -20.96 -50.03
N THR A 599 -25.21 -21.31 -50.98
CA THR A 599 -23.83 -21.70 -50.73
C THR A 599 -23.00 -20.50 -50.26
N LEU A 600 -23.23 -19.27 -50.74
CA LEU A 600 -22.61 -18.07 -50.22
C LEU A 600 -22.87 -17.89 -48.72
N GLY A 601 -24.11 -18.10 -48.25
CA GLY A 601 -24.45 -18.06 -46.84
C GLY A 601 -23.71 -19.11 -46.00
N LYS A 602 -23.47 -20.31 -46.55
CA LYS A 602 -22.64 -21.34 -45.88
C LYS A 602 -21.17 -20.93 -45.78
N TYR A 603 -20.61 -20.33 -46.84
CA TYR A 603 -19.27 -19.78 -46.80
C TYR A 603 -19.16 -18.64 -45.80
N ALA A 604 -20.15 -17.74 -45.69
CA ALA A 604 -20.16 -16.68 -44.69
C ALA A 604 -20.06 -17.24 -43.27
N LYS A 605 -20.85 -18.28 -42.95
CA LYS A 605 -20.81 -18.94 -41.64
C LYS A 605 -19.47 -19.63 -41.37
N LEU A 606 -18.93 -20.31 -42.38
CA LEU A 606 -17.63 -21.00 -42.29
C LEU A 606 -16.53 -19.96 -41.99
N LEU A 607 -16.42 -18.92 -42.81
CA LEU A 607 -15.39 -17.89 -42.70
C LEU A 607 -15.50 -17.14 -41.37
N TYR A 608 -16.71 -16.89 -40.87
CA TYR A 608 -16.93 -16.31 -39.54
C TYR A 608 -16.41 -17.24 -38.42
N GLY A 609 -16.67 -18.55 -38.53
CA GLY A 609 -16.15 -19.56 -37.60
C GLY A 609 -14.62 -19.60 -37.60
N GLU A 610 -13.98 -19.59 -38.77
CA GLU A 610 -12.52 -19.53 -38.94
C GLU A 610 -11.96 -18.25 -38.31
N ALA A 611 -12.58 -17.11 -38.58
CA ALA A 611 -12.15 -15.82 -38.02
C ALA A 611 -12.30 -15.76 -36.48
N CYS A 612 -13.32 -16.44 -35.91
CA CYS A 612 -13.46 -16.61 -34.46
C CYS A 612 -12.30 -17.45 -33.90
N LEU A 613 -11.99 -18.60 -34.50
CA LEU A 613 -10.91 -19.49 -34.07
C LEU A 613 -9.56 -18.75 -34.04
N ILE A 614 -9.25 -18.05 -35.12
CA ILE A 614 -8.02 -17.25 -35.25
C ILE A 614 -7.97 -16.12 -34.21
N GLY A 615 -9.08 -15.40 -34.02
CA GLY A 615 -9.19 -14.31 -33.05
C GLY A 615 -9.32 -14.78 -31.59
N GLY A 616 -9.20 -16.07 -31.30
CA GLY A 616 -9.32 -16.61 -29.94
C GLY A 616 -10.72 -16.52 -29.34
N LYS A 617 -11.76 -16.33 -30.17
CA LYS A 617 -13.16 -16.33 -29.75
C LYS A 617 -13.76 -17.74 -29.95
N SER A 618 -14.61 -18.15 -29.02
CA SER A 618 -15.32 -19.43 -29.19
C SER A 618 -16.24 -19.39 -30.41
N VAL A 619 -16.19 -20.45 -31.25
CA VAL A 619 -17.14 -20.64 -32.34
C VAL A 619 -18.53 -20.83 -31.73
N PRO A 620 -19.55 -20.05 -32.13
CA PRO A 620 -20.89 -20.12 -31.52
C PRO A 620 -21.55 -21.51 -31.59
N ASP A 621 -21.37 -22.24 -32.70
CA ASP A 621 -21.83 -23.60 -32.88
C ASP A 621 -20.70 -24.45 -33.54
N PRO A 622 -19.87 -25.11 -32.72
CA PRO A 622 -18.79 -25.97 -33.24
C PRO A 622 -19.27 -27.17 -34.08
N ALA A 623 -20.48 -27.66 -33.79
CA ALA A 623 -21.02 -28.79 -34.54
C ALA A 623 -21.48 -28.36 -35.95
N GLU A 624 -22.21 -27.22 -36.06
CA GLU A 624 -22.56 -26.62 -37.36
C GLU A 624 -21.32 -26.30 -38.16
N HIS A 625 -20.30 -25.69 -37.51
CA HIS A 625 -19.04 -25.33 -38.16
C HIS A 625 -18.34 -26.57 -38.75
N SER A 626 -18.17 -27.64 -37.97
CA SER A 626 -17.57 -28.90 -38.45
C SER A 626 -18.35 -29.54 -39.59
N ALA A 627 -19.67 -29.52 -39.52
CA ALA A 627 -20.53 -30.01 -40.58
C ALA A 627 -20.37 -29.21 -41.89
N LEU A 628 -20.28 -27.89 -41.81
CA LEU A 628 -20.06 -27.02 -42.95
C LEU A 628 -18.68 -27.25 -43.59
N VAL A 629 -17.63 -27.43 -42.78
CA VAL A 629 -16.29 -27.77 -43.28
C VAL A 629 -16.39 -29.06 -44.12
N CYS A 630 -16.96 -30.13 -43.56
CA CYS A 630 -17.09 -31.41 -44.28
C CYS A 630 -17.95 -31.29 -45.55
N GLU A 631 -19.07 -30.58 -45.50
CA GLU A 631 -19.94 -30.37 -46.67
C GLU A 631 -19.22 -29.64 -47.81
N LEU A 632 -18.49 -28.56 -47.49
CA LEU A 632 -17.82 -27.76 -48.50
C LEU A 632 -16.53 -28.39 -49.02
N MET A 633 -15.90 -29.30 -48.27
CA MET A 633 -14.77 -30.11 -48.76
C MET A 633 -15.17 -31.19 -49.76
N THR A 634 -16.45 -31.55 -49.83
CA THR A 634 -16.96 -32.59 -50.74
C THR A 634 -17.64 -32.03 -51.99
N LYS A 635 -17.75 -30.73 -52.10
CA LYS A 635 -18.21 -29.98 -53.28
C LYS A 635 -17.03 -29.45 -54.10
#